data_a969a53329ec1b3e88ddc4e72134f8f5
#
_entry.id   a969a53329ec1b3e88ddc4e72134f8f5
#
_cell.length_a   1.000
_cell.length_b   1.000
_cell.length_c   1.000
_cell.angle_alpha   90.00
_cell.angle_beta   90.00
_cell.angle_gamma   90.00
#
_symmetry.space_group_name_H-M   'P 1'
#
loop_
_entity.id
_entity.type
_entity.pdbx_description
1 polymer ?
#
loop_
_entity_poly.entity_id
_entity_poly.type
_entity_poly.pdbx_seq_one_letter_code
_entity_poly.pdbx_strand_id
1 'polypeptide(L)'
;MSYRGVKVTLDGQQHIPSAVGPMARSLASLTEVTRLVIESEPWKTDPQLPPLPWRDSVFQELSARTLVIGAMLDDGMVKVHPPIERVLNELVARLKAAGHEVVEWDSSMNTKFIGIMVRIGWPLGCGRQKTHEIEVQSD
;
A
#
# COMPACT_ATOMS: atom_id res chain seq x y z
N MET A 1 -8.40 0.24 -9.48
CA MET A 1 -9.26 0.70 -10.62
C MET A 1 -8.46 0.61 -11.90
N SER A 2 -9.13 0.45 -13.06
CA SER A 2 -8.45 0.51 -14.38
C SER A 2 -7.75 1.86 -14.57
N TYR A 3 -6.58 1.85 -15.19
CA TYR A 3 -5.92 3.07 -15.68
C TYR A 3 -5.92 3.17 -17.21
N ARG A 4 -6.72 2.34 -17.87
CA ARG A 4 -6.87 2.33 -19.32
C ARG A 4 -7.27 3.73 -19.84
N GLY A 5 -6.50 4.26 -20.79
CA GLY A 5 -6.71 5.61 -21.32
C GLY A 5 -6.06 6.74 -20.49
N VAL A 6 -5.48 6.45 -19.34
CA VAL A 6 -4.65 7.42 -18.62
C VAL A 6 -3.27 7.48 -19.26
N LYS A 7 -2.83 8.66 -19.63
CA LYS A 7 -1.46 8.86 -20.15
C LYS A 7 -0.48 8.80 -18.99
N VAL A 8 0.45 7.87 -19.06
CA VAL A 8 1.54 7.70 -18.07
C VAL A 8 2.89 7.82 -18.78
N THR A 9 3.88 8.31 -18.07
CA THR A 9 5.23 8.51 -18.61
C THR A 9 6.04 7.22 -18.73
N LEU A 10 5.53 6.12 -18.18
CA LEU A 10 6.19 4.81 -18.12
C LEU A 10 5.39 3.76 -18.88
N ASP A 11 4.88 4.11 -20.08
CA ASP A 11 4.20 3.15 -20.94
C ASP A 11 5.12 1.95 -21.25
N GLY A 12 4.55 0.74 -21.10
CA GLY A 12 5.29 -0.52 -21.29
C GLY A 12 5.98 -1.07 -20.04
N GLN A 13 5.98 -0.35 -18.93
CA GLN A 13 6.49 -0.86 -17.66
C GLN A 13 5.49 -1.84 -17.04
N GLN A 14 5.82 -3.13 -17.02
CA GLN A 14 4.94 -4.19 -16.53
C GLN A 14 5.23 -4.62 -15.09
N HIS A 15 6.44 -4.41 -14.59
CA HIS A 15 6.88 -4.91 -13.28
C HIS A 15 6.30 -4.13 -12.09
N ILE A 16 5.93 -2.86 -12.29
CA ILE A 16 5.24 -2.03 -11.30
C ILE A 16 4.17 -1.20 -12.02
N PRO A 17 3.01 -1.79 -12.30
CA PRO A 17 1.94 -1.07 -12.99
C PRO A 17 1.37 0.02 -12.09
N SER A 18 1.08 1.17 -12.68
CA SER A 18 0.33 2.22 -12.00
C SER A 18 -1.09 1.77 -11.72
N ALA A 19 -1.64 2.17 -10.57
CA ALA A 19 -3.02 1.92 -10.21
C ALA A 19 -3.71 3.23 -9.84
N VAL A 20 -4.94 3.42 -10.31
CA VAL A 20 -5.76 4.58 -9.96
C VAL A 20 -6.61 4.22 -8.74
N GLY A 21 -6.57 5.06 -7.71
CA GLY A 21 -7.41 4.96 -6.52
C GLY A 21 -8.17 6.27 -6.28
N PRO A 22 -9.37 6.22 -5.67
CA PRO A 22 -10.12 7.40 -5.33
C PRO A 22 -9.48 8.14 -4.13
N MET A 23 -9.66 9.45 -4.09
CA MET A 23 -9.33 10.28 -2.93
C MET A 23 -10.58 11.05 -2.51
N ALA A 24 -10.91 11.01 -1.22
CA ALA A 24 -12.07 11.72 -0.68
C ALA A 24 -11.79 12.25 0.72
N ARG A 25 -12.62 13.19 1.18
CA ARG A 25 -12.51 13.79 2.53
C ARG A 25 -13.11 12.92 3.62
N SER A 26 -13.98 11.96 3.28
CA SER A 26 -14.59 11.05 4.24
C SER A 26 -14.45 9.60 3.79
N LEU A 27 -14.36 8.69 4.76
CA LEU A 27 -14.34 7.26 4.50
C LEU A 27 -15.62 6.78 3.82
N ALA A 28 -16.78 7.34 4.20
CA ALA A 28 -18.05 7.00 3.56
C ALA A 28 -18.05 7.32 2.06
N SER A 29 -17.61 8.54 1.68
CA SER A 29 -17.48 8.91 0.25
C SER A 29 -16.48 8.03 -0.48
N LEU A 30 -15.36 7.69 0.15
CA LEU A 30 -14.34 6.82 -0.43
C LEU A 30 -14.90 5.42 -0.70
N THR A 31 -15.63 4.87 0.28
CA THR A 31 -16.29 3.56 0.18
C THR A 31 -17.33 3.56 -0.93
N GLU A 32 -18.18 4.59 -0.99
CA GLU A 32 -19.24 4.68 -1.98
C GLU A 32 -18.71 4.78 -3.41
N VAL A 33 -17.74 5.66 -3.66
CA VAL A 33 -17.09 5.76 -4.97
C VAL A 33 -16.43 4.45 -5.37
N THR A 34 -15.77 3.76 -4.43
CA THR A 34 -15.13 2.48 -4.72
C THR A 34 -16.18 1.42 -5.06
N ARG A 35 -17.29 1.39 -4.31
CA ARG A 35 -18.42 0.49 -4.57
C ARG A 35 -19.00 0.72 -5.96
N LEU A 36 -19.34 1.96 -6.32
CA LEU A 36 -19.89 2.31 -7.63
C LEU A 36 -18.97 1.87 -8.79
N VAL A 37 -17.66 2.07 -8.64
CA VAL A 37 -16.70 1.62 -9.65
C VAL A 37 -16.68 0.10 -9.76
N ILE A 38 -16.74 -0.63 -8.65
CA ILE A 38 -16.76 -2.10 -8.66
C ILE A 38 -18.07 -2.62 -9.25
N GLU A 39 -19.20 -2.03 -8.89
CA GLU A 39 -20.54 -2.40 -9.41
C GLU A 39 -20.70 -2.10 -10.91
N SER A 40 -19.92 -1.19 -11.47
CA SER A 40 -19.87 -0.98 -12.93
C SER A 40 -19.18 -2.13 -13.68
N GLU A 41 -18.68 -3.14 -12.98
CA GLU A 41 -18.02 -4.33 -13.54
C GLU A 41 -16.90 -4.00 -14.55
N PRO A 42 -15.90 -3.19 -14.17
CA PRO A 42 -14.90 -2.68 -15.09
C PRO A 42 -14.05 -3.77 -15.77
N TRP A 43 -14.02 -4.97 -15.20
CA TRP A 43 -13.38 -6.16 -15.81
C TRP A 43 -14.06 -6.62 -17.11
N LYS A 44 -15.30 -6.22 -17.39
CA LYS A 44 -15.96 -6.50 -18.66
C LYS A 44 -15.36 -5.71 -19.82
N THR A 45 -14.73 -4.58 -19.50
CA THR A 45 -14.10 -3.69 -20.51
C THR A 45 -12.58 -3.71 -20.46
N ASP A 46 -12.00 -4.08 -19.31
CA ASP A 46 -10.56 -4.15 -19.08
C ASP A 46 -10.17 -5.53 -18.57
N PRO A 47 -9.62 -6.41 -19.44
CA PRO A 47 -9.27 -7.77 -19.07
C PRO A 47 -8.09 -7.88 -18.09
N GLN A 48 -7.38 -6.78 -17.80
CA GLN A 48 -6.32 -6.74 -16.79
C GLN A 48 -6.88 -6.68 -15.37
N LEU A 49 -8.16 -6.39 -15.21
CA LEU A 49 -8.82 -6.34 -13.91
C LEU A 49 -9.44 -7.69 -13.57
N PRO A 50 -9.14 -8.27 -12.42
CA PRO A 50 -9.81 -9.47 -11.95
C PRO A 50 -11.26 -9.14 -11.56
N PRO A 51 -12.22 -10.08 -11.76
CA PRO A 51 -13.61 -9.92 -11.35
C PRO A 51 -13.71 -10.05 -9.81
N LEU A 52 -13.67 -8.93 -9.13
CA LEU A 52 -13.76 -8.84 -7.67
C LEU A 52 -15.03 -8.08 -7.27
N PRO A 53 -16.17 -8.78 -7.07
CA PRO A 53 -17.40 -8.12 -6.66
C PRO A 53 -17.31 -7.53 -5.26
N TRP A 54 -18.07 -6.47 -5.01
CA TRP A 54 -18.19 -5.90 -3.67
C TRP A 54 -18.86 -6.91 -2.71
N ARG A 55 -18.28 -7.11 -1.51
CA ARG A 55 -18.70 -8.14 -0.57
C ARG A 55 -19.03 -7.56 0.79
N ASP A 56 -20.25 -7.05 0.96
CA ASP A 56 -20.73 -6.52 2.25
C ASP A 56 -20.74 -7.60 3.35
N SER A 57 -21.02 -8.86 3.00
CA SER A 57 -21.01 -9.95 3.99
C SER A 57 -19.68 -10.13 4.68
N VAL A 58 -18.57 -10.03 3.94
CA VAL A 58 -17.22 -10.14 4.50
C VAL A 58 -16.92 -8.94 5.41
N PHE A 59 -17.35 -7.74 5.04
CA PHE A 59 -17.20 -6.56 5.87
C PHE A 59 -17.95 -6.71 7.20
N GLN A 60 -19.19 -7.19 7.17
CA GLN A 60 -20.01 -7.42 8.37
C GLN A 60 -19.37 -8.48 9.28
N GLU A 61 -18.93 -9.59 8.70
CA GLU A 61 -18.23 -10.66 9.43
C GLU A 61 -16.98 -10.14 10.13
N LEU A 62 -16.14 -9.40 9.40
CA LEU A 62 -14.87 -8.87 9.94
C LEU A 62 -15.12 -7.78 11.00
N SER A 63 -16.17 -6.98 10.85
CA SER A 63 -16.51 -5.92 11.81
C SER A 63 -17.02 -6.48 13.15
N ALA A 64 -17.49 -7.72 13.16
CA ALA A 64 -18.06 -8.35 14.35
C ALA A 64 -17.05 -9.13 15.20
N ARG A 65 -15.80 -9.25 14.75
CA ARG A 65 -14.79 -10.08 15.42
C ARG A 65 -13.54 -9.31 15.81
N THR A 66 -12.79 -9.87 16.76
CA THR A 66 -11.42 -9.45 17.07
C THR A 66 -10.50 -9.70 15.88
N LEU A 67 -9.72 -8.70 15.52
CA LEU A 67 -8.74 -8.77 14.43
C LEU A 67 -7.33 -8.94 14.99
N VAL A 68 -6.48 -9.62 14.24
CA VAL A 68 -5.03 -9.62 14.44
C VAL A 68 -4.43 -8.60 13.48
N ILE A 69 -3.80 -7.57 14.00
CA ILE A 69 -3.30 -6.40 13.25
C ILE A 69 -1.78 -6.35 13.38
N GLY A 70 -1.08 -6.41 12.24
CA GLY A 70 0.35 -6.17 12.20
C GLY A 70 0.64 -4.66 12.24
N ALA A 71 1.43 -4.21 13.21
CA ALA A 71 1.87 -2.82 13.32
C ALA A 71 3.35 -2.71 12.91
N MET A 72 3.62 -2.01 11.83
CA MET A 72 4.97 -1.66 11.41
C MET A 72 5.22 -0.21 11.81
N LEU A 73 6.01 -0.01 12.86
CA LEU A 73 6.33 1.32 13.40
C LEU A 73 7.56 1.94 12.72
N ASP A 74 8.42 1.09 12.16
CA ASP A 74 9.63 1.48 11.43
C ASP A 74 9.83 0.53 10.25
N ASP A 75 10.16 1.06 9.09
CA ASP A 75 10.43 0.27 7.88
C ASP A 75 11.91 -0.18 7.77
N GLY A 76 12.75 0.24 8.72
CA GLY A 76 14.18 -0.06 8.75
C GLY A 76 15.03 0.76 7.76
N MET A 77 14.43 1.70 7.03
CA MET A 77 15.12 2.50 6.01
C MET A 77 15.20 3.97 6.38
N VAL A 78 14.09 4.57 6.79
CA VAL A 78 14.01 5.98 7.14
C VAL A 78 13.35 6.14 8.50
N LYS A 79 14.04 6.76 9.43
CA LYS A 79 13.50 7.00 10.77
C LYS A 79 12.19 7.81 10.69
N VAL A 80 11.17 7.30 11.35
CA VAL A 80 9.85 7.92 11.40
C VAL A 80 9.91 9.26 12.13
N HIS A 81 9.24 10.27 11.60
CA HIS A 81 9.18 11.60 12.21
C HIS A 81 8.45 11.52 13.58
N PRO A 82 8.98 12.16 14.65
CA PRO A 82 8.45 11.99 16.02
C PRO A 82 6.94 12.20 16.19
N PRO A 83 6.28 13.17 15.54
CA PRO A 83 4.83 13.30 15.61
C PRO A 83 4.07 12.10 15.02
N ILE A 84 4.60 11.48 13.96
CA ILE A 84 4.00 10.29 13.34
C ILE A 84 4.18 9.08 14.25
N GLU A 85 5.36 8.88 14.79
CA GLU A 85 5.65 7.80 15.76
C GLU A 85 4.69 7.88 16.95
N ARG A 86 4.47 9.07 17.51
CA ARG A 86 3.50 9.27 18.59
C ARG A 86 2.09 8.84 18.19
N VAL A 87 1.61 9.29 17.02
CA VAL A 87 0.25 8.95 16.55
C VAL A 87 0.11 7.44 16.31
N LEU A 88 1.12 6.79 15.74
CA LEU A 88 1.12 5.33 15.54
C LEU A 88 1.06 4.58 16.88
N ASN A 89 1.83 4.99 17.87
CA ASN A 89 1.79 4.39 19.20
C ASN A 89 0.43 4.60 19.90
N GLU A 90 -0.15 5.80 19.79
CA GLU A 90 -1.51 6.07 20.27
C GLU A 90 -2.56 5.18 19.57
N LEU A 91 -2.43 4.99 18.25
CA LEU A 91 -3.33 4.12 17.49
C LEU A 91 -3.21 2.66 17.95
N VAL A 92 -1.99 2.15 18.12
CA VAL A 92 -1.74 0.80 18.65
C VAL A 92 -2.40 0.62 20.03
N ALA A 93 -2.25 1.60 20.92
CA ALA A 93 -2.88 1.57 22.23
C ALA A 93 -4.42 1.53 22.14
N ARG A 94 -5.01 2.33 21.24
CA ARG A 94 -6.48 2.33 21.02
C ARG A 94 -6.97 1.01 20.45
N LEU A 95 -6.25 0.41 19.49
CA LEU A 95 -6.62 -0.88 18.92
C LEU A 95 -6.60 -2.00 19.97
N LYS A 96 -5.56 -2.04 20.83
CA LYS A 96 -5.49 -2.97 21.96
C LYS A 96 -6.63 -2.74 22.95
N ALA A 97 -6.94 -1.49 23.27
CA ALA A 97 -8.05 -1.15 24.16
C ALA A 97 -9.43 -1.51 23.56
N ALA A 98 -9.57 -1.52 22.24
CA ALA A 98 -10.75 -2.00 21.54
C ALA A 98 -10.87 -3.54 21.47
N GLY A 99 -9.90 -4.27 22.03
CA GLY A 99 -9.90 -5.73 22.10
C GLY A 99 -9.27 -6.43 20.90
N HIS A 100 -8.59 -5.69 20.02
CA HIS A 100 -7.86 -6.29 18.90
C HIS A 100 -6.49 -6.77 19.36
N GLU A 101 -6.00 -7.85 18.73
CA GLU A 101 -4.62 -8.30 18.91
C GLU A 101 -3.71 -7.49 18.01
N VAL A 102 -2.69 -6.84 18.57
CA VAL A 102 -1.70 -6.09 17.78
C VAL A 102 -0.34 -6.73 17.96
N VAL A 103 0.21 -7.23 16.85
CA VAL A 103 1.53 -7.84 16.76
C VAL A 103 2.50 -6.90 16.07
N GLU A 104 3.75 -6.92 16.48
CA GLU A 104 4.81 -6.19 15.80
C GLU A 104 5.12 -6.87 14.47
N TRP A 105 5.16 -6.06 13.39
CA TRP A 105 5.49 -6.55 12.06
C TRP A 105 6.99 -6.49 11.83
N ASP A 106 7.58 -7.63 11.45
CA ASP A 106 9.00 -7.69 11.06
C ASP A 106 9.21 -6.99 9.71
N SER A 107 9.91 -5.87 9.74
CA SER A 107 10.24 -5.07 8.56
C SER A 107 11.54 -5.49 7.84
N SER A 108 12.23 -6.52 8.31
CA SER A 108 13.53 -6.95 7.76
C SER A 108 13.51 -7.25 6.25
N MET A 109 12.37 -7.72 5.73
CA MET A 109 12.17 -7.95 4.30
C MET A 109 12.07 -6.67 3.48
N ASN A 110 11.66 -5.54 4.08
CA ASN A 110 11.53 -4.26 3.37
C ASN A 110 12.89 -3.76 2.87
N THR A 111 13.92 -3.85 3.69
CA THR A 111 15.28 -3.45 3.31
C THR A 111 15.77 -4.24 2.10
N LYS A 112 15.53 -5.56 2.08
CA LYS A 112 15.88 -6.43 0.95
C LYS A 112 15.08 -6.06 -0.30
N PHE A 113 13.75 -5.85 -0.13
CA PHE A 113 12.86 -5.49 -1.23
C PHE A 113 13.25 -4.15 -1.86
N ILE A 114 13.50 -3.12 -1.04
CA ILE A 114 13.91 -1.80 -1.53
C ILE A 114 15.25 -1.88 -2.26
N GLY A 115 16.21 -2.69 -1.74
CA GLY A 115 17.46 -2.94 -2.44
C GLY A 115 17.30 -3.55 -3.83
N ILE A 116 16.33 -4.46 -3.99
CA ILE A 116 15.97 -5.04 -5.30
C ILE A 116 15.29 -3.98 -6.17
N MET A 117 14.33 -3.24 -5.63
CA MET A 117 13.61 -2.20 -6.35
C MET A 117 14.52 -1.11 -6.90
N VAL A 118 15.49 -0.64 -6.10
CA VAL A 118 16.46 0.36 -6.53
C VAL A 118 17.36 -0.19 -7.64
N ARG A 119 17.75 -1.45 -7.58
CA ARG A 119 18.58 -2.09 -8.60
C ARG A 119 17.85 -2.32 -9.92
N ILE A 120 16.56 -2.65 -9.88
CA ILE A 120 15.75 -2.97 -11.08
C ILE A 120 15.08 -1.71 -11.63
N GLY A 121 14.50 -0.86 -10.78
CA GLY A 121 13.68 0.27 -11.18
C GLY A 121 14.48 1.54 -11.54
N TRP A 122 15.60 1.78 -10.87
CA TRP A 122 16.38 2.98 -11.08
C TRP A 122 17.09 3.06 -12.44
N PRO A 123 17.67 1.99 -12.99
CA PRO A 123 18.31 2.02 -14.31
C PRO A 123 17.34 2.21 -15.48
N LEU A 124 16.04 1.88 -15.28
CA LEU A 124 15.04 1.85 -16.35
C LEU A 124 14.20 3.14 -16.44
N GLY A 125 14.19 3.98 -15.42
CA GLY A 125 13.25 5.11 -15.32
C GLY A 125 13.87 6.51 -15.17
N CYS A 126 15.14 6.64 -14.81
CA CYS A 126 15.75 7.96 -14.62
C CYS A 126 17.12 7.99 -15.32
N GLY A 127 17.25 8.85 -16.33
CA GLY A 127 18.49 9.03 -17.07
C GLY A 127 19.68 9.21 -16.13
N ARG A 128 20.67 8.39 -16.37
CA ARG A 128 22.07 8.40 -15.91
C ARG A 128 22.43 9.49 -14.89
N GLN A 129 22.04 9.33 -13.62
CA GLN A 129 22.67 10.02 -12.51
C GLN A 129 23.74 9.08 -11.92
N LYS A 130 24.98 9.59 -11.81
CA LYS A 130 26.11 8.86 -11.23
C LYS A 130 25.74 8.41 -9.81
N THR A 131 25.69 7.10 -9.60
CA THR A 131 25.52 6.49 -8.28
C THR A 131 26.75 6.82 -7.43
N HIS A 132 26.58 7.62 -6.38
CA HIS A 132 27.46 7.55 -5.23
C HIS A 132 27.20 6.21 -4.53
N GLU A 133 28.25 5.41 -4.43
CA GLU A 133 28.25 4.15 -3.71
C GLU A 133 27.80 4.40 -2.26
N ILE A 134 26.68 3.82 -1.88
CA ILE A 134 26.29 3.71 -0.47
C ILE A 134 27.06 2.49 0.05
N GLU A 135 28.18 2.74 0.71
CA GLU A 135 28.87 1.72 1.51
C GLU A 135 27.94 1.29 2.64
N VAL A 136 27.40 0.09 2.54
CA VAL A 136 26.77 -0.59 3.67
C VAL A 136 27.89 -1.09 4.55
N GLN A 137 28.18 -0.38 5.63
CA GLN A 137 29.04 -0.89 6.69
C GLN A 137 28.34 -2.08 7.33
N SER A 138 28.90 -3.26 7.13
CA SER A 138 28.60 -4.48 7.85
C SER A 138 29.42 -4.49 9.14
N ASP A 139 28.79 -4.29 10.27
CA ASP A 139 29.25 -4.74 11.58
C ASP A 139 28.52 -6.03 11.96
#